data_38de2fa53bd5e02c7c98b527bfcd3917
#
_entry.id   38de2fa53bd5e02c7c98b527bfcd3917
#
_cell.length_a   1.000
_cell.length_b   1.000
_cell.length_c   1.000
_cell.angle_alpha   90.00
_cell.angle_beta   90.00
_cell.angle_gamma   90.00
#
_symmetry.space_group_name_H-M   'P 1'
#
loop_
_entity.id
_entity.type
_entity.pdbx_description
1 polymer ?
#
loop_
_entity_poly.entity_id
_entity_poly.type
_entity_poly.pdbx_seq_one_letter_code
_entity_poly.pdbx_strand_id
1 'polypeptide(L)'
;MRSLFEKSELMKDAKYCGRMAIAKPQDGLVLKFEFATNGCANDYVGIRAKVMSVTCGVIDSHLFLFSDIIGDKYNGTGRVKPYLWEGDVKSRWNVTVTEEEKQKIARSVLDYAEMFVSPDMALRL
;
A
#
# COMPACT_ATOMS: atom_id res chain seq x y z
N MET A 1 7.28 0.42 -3.15
CA MET A 1 5.99 -0.29 -3.19
C MET A 1 6.16 -1.80 -3.30
N ARG A 2 6.97 -2.27 -4.24
CA ARG A 2 7.19 -3.71 -4.41
C ARG A 2 7.65 -4.39 -3.13
N SER A 3 8.61 -3.78 -2.43
CA SER A 3 9.17 -4.40 -1.22
C SER A 3 8.14 -4.61 -0.11
N LEU A 4 7.02 -3.90 -0.17
CA LEU A 4 5.98 -4.06 0.83
C LEU A 4 5.08 -5.25 0.53
N PHE A 5 4.82 -5.50 -0.74
CA PHE A 5 3.74 -6.39 -1.12
C PHE A 5 4.14 -7.61 -1.94
N GLU A 6 5.37 -7.68 -2.43
CA GLU A 6 5.71 -8.74 -3.39
C GLU A 6 5.61 -10.16 -2.85
N LYS A 7 5.67 -10.32 -1.55
CA LYS A 7 5.57 -11.64 -0.94
C LYS A 7 4.14 -12.06 -0.63
N SER A 8 3.19 -11.16 -0.86
CA SER A 8 1.79 -11.47 -0.56
C SER A 8 1.18 -12.30 -1.66
N GLU A 9 0.45 -13.32 -1.27
CA GLU A 9 -0.27 -14.16 -2.23
C GLU A 9 -1.30 -13.33 -3.00
N LEU A 10 -1.92 -12.37 -2.31
CA LEU A 10 -2.90 -11.50 -2.92
C LEU A 10 -2.30 -10.67 -4.04
N MET A 11 -1.02 -10.32 -3.91
CA MET A 11 -0.35 -9.45 -4.85
C MET A 11 0.65 -10.19 -5.75
N LYS A 12 0.55 -11.51 -5.84
CA LYS A 12 1.56 -12.28 -6.58
C LYS A 12 1.66 -11.91 -8.05
N ASP A 13 0.56 -11.49 -8.66
CA ASP A 13 0.55 -11.09 -10.05
C ASP A 13 0.51 -9.58 -10.23
N ALA A 14 0.80 -8.83 -9.17
CA ALA A 14 0.72 -7.39 -9.23
C ALA A 14 1.78 -6.79 -10.14
N LYS A 15 1.42 -5.69 -10.77
CA LYS A 15 2.35 -4.91 -11.56
C LYS A 15 2.69 -3.65 -10.77
N TYR A 16 3.98 -3.34 -10.73
CA TYR A 16 4.46 -2.19 -9.99
C TYR A 16 4.98 -1.14 -10.96
N CYS A 17 4.53 0.07 -10.82
CA CYS A 17 4.94 1.15 -11.69
C CYS A 17 5.13 2.40 -10.84
N GLY A 18 6.38 2.79 -10.62
CA GLY A 18 6.69 3.94 -9.79
C GLY A 18 6.17 3.74 -8.36
N ARG A 19 5.26 4.59 -7.97
CA ARG A 19 4.70 4.53 -6.62
C ARG A 19 3.33 3.87 -6.56
N MET A 20 3.06 3.02 -7.53
CA MET A 20 1.75 2.39 -7.64
C MET A 20 1.89 0.89 -7.83
N ALA A 21 0.93 0.15 -7.31
CA ALA A 21 0.82 -1.27 -7.56
C ALA A 21 -0.62 -1.57 -7.97
N ILE A 22 -0.77 -2.43 -8.97
CA ILE A 22 -2.10 -2.84 -9.43
C ILE A 22 -2.14 -4.35 -9.48
N ALA A 23 -3.14 -4.94 -8.87
CA ALA A 23 -3.31 -6.39 -8.85
C ALA A 23 -4.73 -6.77 -9.22
N LYS A 24 -4.88 -7.94 -9.77
CA LYS A 24 -6.20 -8.50 -10.10
C LYS A 24 -6.29 -9.86 -9.44
N PRO A 25 -6.60 -9.89 -8.15
CA PRO A 25 -6.58 -11.14 -7.39
C PRO A 25 -7.68 -12.13 -7.79
N GLN A 26 -8.71 -11.64 -8.44
CA GLN A 26 -9.77 -12.49 -8.94
C GLN A 26 -10.49 -11.77 -10.08
N ASP A 27 -11.30 -12.51 -10.82
CA ASP A 27 -12.00 -11.93 -11.96
C ASP A 27 -12.88 -10.77 -11.54
N GLY A 28 -12.80 -9.70 -12.29
CA GLY A 28 -13.66 -8.54 -12.06
C GLY A 28 -13.23 -7.63 -10.92
N LEU A 29 -12.19 -7.99 -10.20
CA LEU A 29 -11.73 -7.20 -9.07
C LEU A 29 -10.33 -6.65 -9.32
N VAL A 30 -10.15 -5.36 -9.11
CA VAL A 30 -8.85 -4.70 -9.27
C VAL A 30 -8.50 -4.01 -7.97
N LEU A 31 -7.29 -4.25 -7.50
CA LEU A 31 -6.75 -3.56 -6.34
C LEU A 31 -5.69 -2.60 -6.83
N LYS A 32 -5.76 -1.36 -6.36
CA LYS A 32 -4.76 -0.36 -6.72
C LYS A 32 -4.25 0.28 -5.44
N PHE A 33 -2.95 0.19 -5.22
CA PHE A 33 -2.31 0.83 -4.08
C PHE A 33 -1.38 1.89 -4.61
N GLU A 34 -1.42 3.07 -4.00
CA GLU A 34 -0.60 4.18 -4.45
C GLU A 34 -0.08 4.95 -3.25
N PHE A 35 1.20 5.31 -3.27
CA PHE A 35 1.75 6.16 -2.22
C PHE A 35 1.10 7.52 -2.31
N ALA A 36 0.61 8.02 -1.19
CA ALA A 36 -0.01 9.33 -1.10
C ALA A 36 1.01 10.35 -0.62
N THR A 37 1.05 11.49 -1.29
CA THR A 37 2.00 12.54 -0.95
C THR A 37 1.31 13.65 -0.18
N ASN A 38 2.14 14.47 0.48
CA ASN A 38 1.64 15.62 1.21
C ASN A 38 2.08 16.89 0.48
N GLY A 39 1.90 16.89 -0.84
CA GLY A 39 2.21 18.06 -1.63
C GLY A 39 3.64 18.15 -2.13
N CYS A 40 4.57 17.41 -1.55
CA CYS A 40 5.95 17.41 -1.98
C CYS A 40 6.28 16.06 -2.62
N ALA A 41 6.97 16.11 -3.74
CA ALA A 41 7.38 14.88 -4.41
C ALA A 41 8.27 14.08 -3.46
N ASN A 42 8.08 12.81 -3.39
CA ASN A 42 8.86 11.89 -2.56
C ASN A 42 8.61 12.01 -1.05
N ASP A 43 7.69 12.88 -0.64
CA ASP A 43 7.31 12.95 0.76
C ASP A 43 5.98 12.25 0.91
N TYR A 44 6.04 10.96 1.20
CA TYR A 44 4.83 10.15 1.26
C TYR A 44 4.32 10.08 2.69
N VAL A 45 3.02 10.22 2.84
CA VAL A 45 2.40 10.18 4.16
C VAL A 45 1.57 8.93 4.36
N GLY A 46 1.33 8.18 3.31
CA GLY A 46 0.52 6.98 3.43
C GLY A 46 0.37 6.23 2.12
N ILE A 47 -0.53 5.29 2.13
CA ILE A 47 -0.89 4.51 0.94
C ILE A 47 -2.39 4.63 0.77
N ARG A 48 -2.80 5.04 -0.42
CA ARG A 48 -4.22 5.03 -0.75
C ARG A 48 -4.54 3.71 -1.43
N ALA A 49 -5.45 2.97 -0.86
CA ALA A 49 -5.88 1.71 -1.42
C ALA A 49 -7.25 1.88 -2.04
N LYS A 50 -7.41 1.41 -3.27
CA LYS A 50 -8.70 1.44 -3.94
C LYS A 50 -9.06 0.04 -4.36
N VAL A 51 -10.32 -0.30 -4.18
CA VAL A 51 -10.85 -1.57 -4.63
C VAL A 51 -11.84 -1.23 -5.74
N MET A 52 -11.64 -1.81 -6.91
CA MET A 52 -12.43 -1.48 -8.07
C MET A 52 -13.01 -2.74 -8.71
N SER A 53 -14.18 -2.57 -9.30
CA SER A 53 -14.82 -3.60 -10.08
C SER A 53 -14.76 -3.19 -11.54
N VAL A 54 -14.53 -4.13 -12.44
CA VAL A 54 -14.49 -3.79 -13.87
C VAL A 54 -15.85 -3.36 -14.38
N THR A 55 -16.93 -3.69 -13.67
CA THR A 55 -18.27 -3.30 -14.10
C THR A 55 -18.81 -2.07 -13.39
N CYS A 56 -18.45 -1.87 -12.13
CA CYS A 56 -19.01 -0.80 -11.32
C CYS A 56 -18.06 0.33 -10.98
N GLY A 57 -16.80 0.23 -11.34
CA GLY A 57 -15.82 1.25 -10.98
C GLY A 57 -15.35 1.09 -9.54
N VAL A 58 -15.08 2.19 -8.87
CA VAL A 58 -14.54 2.15 -7.51
C VAL A 58 -15.61 1.66 -6.54
N ILE A 59 -15.30 0.57 -5.84
CA ILE A 59 -16.18 0.02 -4.83
C ILE A 59 -15.90 0.69 -3.48
N ASP A 60 -14.64 0.85 -3.15
CA ASP A 60 -14.22 1.43 -1.89
C ASP A 60 -12.81 1.98 -2.00
N SER A 61 -12.46 2.88 -1.11
CA SER A 61 -11.14 3.48 -1.10
C SER A 61 -10.82 3.89 0.33
N HIS A 62 -9.55 3.73 0.73
CA HIS A 62 -9.13 4.10 2.07
C HIS A 62 -7.71 4.63 2.04
N LEU A 63 -7.43 5.65 2.82
CA LEU A 63 -6.08 6.20 2.95
C LEU A 63 -5.48 5.71 4.25
N PHE A 64 -4.40 4.94 4.14
CA PHE A 64 -3.67 4.43 5.29
C PHE A 64 -2.51 5.37 5.59
N LEU A 65 -2.63 6.15 6.65
CA LEU A 65 -1.56 7.07 7.03
C LEU A 65 -0.49 6.31 7.78
N PHE A 66 0.76 6.53 7.42
CA PHE A 66 1.87 5.86 8.11
C PHE A 66 1.90 6.21 9.59
N SER A 67 1.59 7.48 9.91
CA SER A 67 1.60 7.90 11.32
C SER A 67 0.58 7.14 12.16
N ASP A 68 -0.50 6.67 11.56
CA ASP A 68 -1.51 5.91 12.28
C ASP A 68 -1.05 4.48 12.53
N ILE A 69 -0.14 3.99 11.71
CA ILE A 69 0.30 2.59 11.77
C ILE A 69 1.57 2.44 12.59
N ILE A 70 2.56 3.27 12.32
CA ILE A 70 3.86 3.16 12.96
C ILE A 70 4.22 4.34 13.86
N GLY A 71 3.31 5.27 14.05
CA GLY A 71 3.53 6.44 14.89
C GLY A 71 4.27 7.55 14.16
N ASP A 72 4.26 8.74 14.77
CA ASP A 72 4.98 9.86 14.21
C ASP A 72 6.47 9.67 14.44
N LYS A 73 7.24 9.73 13.37
CA LYS A 73 8.67 9.53 13.47
C LYS A 73 9.47 10.80 13.22
N TYR A 74 8.83 11.87 12.77
CA TYR A 74 9.52 13.09 12.44
C TYR A 74 8.78 14.28 13.02
N ASN A 75 8.91 14.51 14.28
CA ASN A 75 8.30 15.67 14.94
C ASN A 75 6.86 15.92 14.49
N GLY A 76 6.08 14.85 14.41
CA GLY A 76 4.68 14.95 14.08
C GLY A 76 4.37 15.12 12.60
N THR A 77 5.37 15.03 11.73
CA THR A 77 5.08 15.14 10.29
C THR A 77 4.52 13.86 9.72
N GLY A 78 4.88 12.71 10.30
CA GLY A 78 4.41 11.42 9.82
C GLY A 78 4.87 11.05 8.42
N ARG A 79 5.79 11.82 7.85
CA ARG A 79 6.23 11.59 6.48
C ARG A 79 7.32 10.55 6.39
N VAL A 80 7.22 9.68 5.40
CA VAL A 80 8.17 8.61 5.19
C VAL A 80 8.59 8.62 3.72
N LYS A 81 9.88 8.57 3.48
CA LYS A 81 10.39 8.57 2.11
C LYS A 81 10.43 7.14 1.58
N PRO A 82 9.75 6.88 0.48
CA PRO A 82 9.63 5.51 -0.03
C PRO A 82 10.93 4.93 -0.53
N TYR A 83 11.85 5.75 -0.98
CA TYR A 83 13.09 5.20 -1.49
C TYR A 83 13.95 4.56 -0.39
N LEU A 84 13.66 4.82 0.86
CA LEU A 84 14.37 4.15 1.93
C LEU A 84 14.05 2.65 1.92
N TRP A 85 12.93 2.30 1.34
CA TRP A 85 12.53 0.92 1.25
C TRP A 85 13.16 0.21 0.07
N GLU A 86 13.68 0.99 -0.86
CA GLU A 86 14.25 0.45 -2.08
C GLU A 86 15.76 0.64 -2.14
N GLY A 87 16.36 1.11 -1.07
CA GLY A 87 17.80 1.32 -1.05
C GLY A 87 18.25 2.62 -1.67
N ASP A 88 17.34 3.54 -1.92
CA ASP A 88 17.68 4.80 -2.52
C ASP A 88 18.44 5.74 -1.59
N VAL A 89 18.94 6.82 -2.15
CA VAL A 89 19.75 7.79 -1.42
C VAL A 89 18.94 8.43 -0.29
N LYS A 90 19.53 8.54 0.87
CA LYS A 90 18.89 9.17 2.01
C LYS A 90 19.13 10.66 2.00
N SER A 91 18.15 11.40 2.49
CA SER A 91 18.32 12.82 2.75
C SER A 91 18.09 13.05 4.24
N ARG A 92 18.39 14.24 4.70
CA ARG A 92 18.22 14.57 6.11
C ARG A 92 16.75 14.51 6.57
N TRP A 93 15.85 14.52 5.63
CA TRP A 93 14.42 14.48 5.96
C TRP A 93 13.86 13.08 5.98
N ASN A 94 14.69 12.08 5.65
CA ASN A 94 14.21 10.71 5.58
C ASN A 94 14.02 10.12 6.96
N VAL A 95 13.02 9.29 7.07
CA VAL A 95 12.78 8.52 8.27
C VAL A 95 13.04 7.07 7.92
N THR A 96 13.84 6.40 8.71
CA THR A 96 14.13 4.99 8.47
C THR A 96 12.92 4.16 8.88
N VAL A 97 12.49 3.29 7.98
CA VAL A 97 11.39 2.38 8.25
C VAL A 97 11.98 0.99 8.40
N THR A 98 11.76 0.38 9.55
CA THR A 98 12.30 -0.96 9.82
C THR A 98 11.50 -2.01 9.08
N GLU A 99 12.04 -3.21 8.97
CA GLU A 99 11.32 -4.31 8.33
C GLU A 99 10.02 -4.62 9.07
N GLU A 100 10.04 -4.54 10.39
CA GLU A 100 8.86 -4.79 11.18
C GLU A 100 7.79 -3.75 10.90
N GLU A 101 8.20 -2.49 10.76
CA GLU A 101 7.27 -1.42 10.45
C GLU A 101 6.70 -1.56 9.05
N LYS A 102 7.52 -1.99 8.10
CA LYS A 102 7.06 -2.24 6.74
C LYS A 102 6.00 -3.33 6.75
N GLN A 103 6.21 -4.35 7.56
CA GLN A 103 5.24 -5.44 7.67
C GLN A 103 3.93 -4.97 8.28
N LYS A 104 3.99 -4.07 9.25
CA LYS A 104 2.77 -3.50 9.83
C LYS A 104 1.98 -2.71 8.80
N ILE A 105 2.69 -1.92 8.01
CA ILE A 105 2.07 -1.13 6.95
C ILE A 105 1.44 -2.07 5.92
N ALA A 106 2.20 -3.05 5.46
CA ALA A 106 1.71 -3.99 4.46
C ALA A 106 0.49 -4.75 4.97
N ARG A 107 0.54 -5.20 6.22
CA ARG A 107 -0.58 -5.95 6.79
C ARG A 107 -1.85 -5.11 6.87
N SER A 108 -1.71 -3.85 7.28
CA SER A 108 -2.87 -2.98 7.37
C SER A 108 -3.56 -2.82 6.02
N VAL A 109 -2.77 -2.61 4.97
CA VAL A 109 -3.31 -2.43 3.64
C VAL A 109 -3.87 -3.73 3.08
N LEU A 110 -3.15 -4.84 3.27
CA LEU A 110 -3.58 -6.13 2.72
C LEU A 110 -4.80 -6.67 3.44
N ASP A 111 -4.90 -6.49 4.74
CA ASP A 111 -6.07 -6.93 5.48
C ASP A 111 -7.31 -6.19 5.00
N TYR A 112 -7.18 -4.92 4.73
CA TYR A 112 -8.28 -4.15 4.17
C TYR A 112 -8.68 -4.70 2.81
N ALA A 113 -7.71 -4.93 1.93
CA ALA A 113 -7.99 -5.41 0.59
C ALA A 113 -8.62 -6.81 0.60
N GLU A 114 -8.18 -7.64 1.52
CA GLU A 114 -8.71 -9.00 1.61
C GLU A 114 -10.18 -9.04 1.99
N MET A 115 -10.68 -8.01 2.62
CA MET A 115 -12.09 -7.93 2.95
C MET A 115 -12.97 -7.95 1.69
N PHE A 116 -12.41 -7.53 0.57
CA PHE A 116 -13.15 -7.45 -0.69
C PHE A 116 -12.88 -8.65 -1.61
N VAL A 117 -11.88 -9.45 -1.30
CA VAL A 117 -11.59 -10.64 -2.06
C VAL A 117 -12.43 -11.72 -1.42
N SER A 118 -13.42 -12.18 -2.14
CA SER A 118 -14.36 -13.10 -1.54
C SER A 118 -13.75 -14.47 -1.33
N PRO A 119 -13.63 -14.92 -0.12
CA PRO A 119 -13.10 -16.23 0.14
C PRO A 119 -14.04 -17.26 -0.36
N ASP A 120 -15.28 -16.86 -0.46
CA ASP A 120 -16.20 -17.75 -0.95
C ASP A 120 -16.17 -17.87 -2.38
N MET A 121 -15.44 -17.02 -3.03
CA MET A 121 -15.29 -17.21 -4.39
C MET A 121 -14.85 -18.59 -4.57
N ALA A 122 -14.09 -19.01 -3.63
CA ALA A 122 -13.59 -20.30 -3.70
C ALA A 122 -14.50 -21.29 -3.08
N LEU A 123 -15.32 -20.85 -2.19
CA LEU A 123 -16.15 -21.76 -1.52
C LEU A 123 -17.44 -21.96 -2.13
N ARG A 124 -17.86 -20.97 -2.74
CA ARG A 124 -19.13 -21.00 -3.24
C ARG A 124 -19.07 -21.63 -4.47
N LEU A 125 -18.62 -22.27 -4.44
CA LEU A 125 -18.54 -22.79 -5.51
C LEU A 125 -19.12 -23.91 -5.47
#